data_e71b33b94523c81f23a97638a4cbe97b
#
_entry.id   e71b33b94523c81f23a97638a4cbe97b
#
_cell.length_a   1.000
_cell.length_b   1.000
_cell.length_c   1.000
_cell.angle_alpha   90.00
_cell.angle_beta   90.00
_cell.angle_gamma   90.00
#
_symmetry.space_group_name_H-M   'P 1'
#
loop_
_entity.id
_entity.type
_entity.pdbx_description
1 polymer ?
#
loop_
_entity_poly.entity_id
_entity_poly.type
_entity_poly.pdbx_seq_one_letter_code
_entity_poly.pdbx_strand_id
1 'polypeptide(L)'
;MATGFNPYRRQAVHWRAGWDIGLLAYRNQGRNVLILCPEKEQIAGAGMVLGLFGKKTDHPLAEMKSAQALLDDIPKGDSLRALQEISDWVETLREQADDFRVDHQWEVLCPYDQAAQAPVRKLLHDYFAPQAPSQFQENRLWTLLDEYYTRSELCHFDVLTRYRDGAKGAASIKEDIPLLCARGIHAITGRLKMAAARYAMVDPALWRRLAAFYTLAESHDCLETPLTLYAGTNTTVAQSFATLVLWYGSSAGNLSPLQEHIAERLFAALGSRAAISRSYDGAGLFAFDLAQPTPPMRATAGATVHPALRFVAADGQRQRLADLLKNLDKGILPEGLNFYGAKYEVEQVREVAQRLWQSLTLPPPTRRTPRRKIKVNLKVANGFSKMLERSDVGLSFGAEESEVWEIEDISATGFRSVIPMGRANGIRIASLLGSQPDGVSHWGAGVVRRLSRDLDGNLHIGIELLSPRIVGVPLLDYANPDESGVQIGMYLNRPNDNSGEAWLLMKQDAFVANRSLKMELGDKEYLLLPLALVEQGEDTTWRAIA
;
A
#
# COMPACT_ATOMS: atom_id res chain seq x y z
N MET A 1 -50.24 3.25 17.74
CA MET A 1 -50.44 3.07 16.31
C MET A 1 -49.40 3.93 15.60
N ALA A 2 -48.35 3.34 15.14
CA ALA A 2 -47.35 4.00 14.32
C ALA A 2 -46.80 2.94 13.36
N THR A 3 -47.14 3.11 12.09
CA THR A 3 -46.81 2.22 10.99
C THR A 3 -45.40 2.52 10.54
N GLY A 4 -44.52 1.50 10.60
CA GLY A 4 -43.15 1.55 10.16
C GLY A 4 -43.04 1.61 8.63
N PHE A 5 -42.21 2.49 8.15
CA PHE A 5 -41.82 2.61 6.75
C PHE A 5 -40.56 1.75 6.52
N ASN A 6 -40.68 0.73 5.69
CA ASN A 6 -39.56 -0.12 5.28
C ASN A 6 -39.10 0.30 3.85
N PRO A 7 -37.88 0.82 3.62
CA PRO A 7 -37.48 1.38 2.34
C PRO A 7 -36.92 0.37 1.31
N TYR A 8 -37.04 -0.96 1.56
CA TYR A 8 -36.49 -1.98 0.64
C TYR A 8 -37.60 -2.87 0.03
N ARG A 9 -38.51 -2.28 -0.77
CA ARG A 9 -39.36 -3.06 -1.65
C ARG A 9 -38.80 -3.07 -3.07
N ARG A 10 -38.31 -4.24 -3.51
CA ARG A 10 -37.97 -4.53 -4.90
C ARG A 10 -39.26 -4.53 -5.73
N GLN A 11 -39.35 -3.63 -6.71
CA GLN A 11 -40.32 -3.75 -7.79
C GLN A 11 -39.54 -4.07 -9.08
N ALA A 12 -39.76 -5.27 -9.59
CA ALA A 12 -39.37 -5.67 -10.94
C ALA A 12 -40.42 -5.16 -11.93
N VAL A 13 -40.00 -4.30 -12.86
CA VAL A 13 -40.87 -3.86 -13.96
C VAL A 13 -40.40 -4.62 -15.22
N HIS A 14 -41.23 -5.53 -15.69
CA HIS A 14 -41.05 -6.22 -16.95
C HIS A 14 -41.58 -5.37 -18.11
N TRP A 15 -40.68 -5.02 -19.05
CA TRP A 15 -41.06 -4.51 -20.36
C TRP A 15 -40.73 -5.56 -21.42
N ARG A 16 -41.74 -6.04 -22.15
CA ARG A 16 -41.53 -6.84 -23.35
C ARG A 16 -41.38 -5.91 -24.55
N ALA A 17 -40.21 -5.89 -25.15
CA ALA A 17 -39.99 -5.48 -26.52
C ALA A 17 -38.92 -6.41 -27.09
N GLY A 18 -39.28 -7.13 -28.09
CA GLY A 18 -38.73 -8.19 -28.93
C GLY A 18 -37.23 -8.30 -29.19
N TRP A 19 -36.40 -8.25 -28.16
CA TRP A 19 -34.98 -8.63 -28.18
C TRP A 19 -34.63 -9.07 -26.76
N ASP A 20 -34.27 -10.34 -26.60
CA ASP A 20 -33.86 -10.89 -25.30
C ASP A 20 -32.46 -10.37 -24.92
N ILE A 21 -32.41 -9.17 -24.34
CA ILE A 21 -31.23 -8.64 -23.67
C ILE A 21 -31.63 -8.43 -22.21
N GLY A 22 -31.03 -9.19 -21.30
CA GLY A 22 -31.25 -9.03 -19.86
C GLY A 22 -30.69 -7.69 -19.38
N LEU A 23 -31.58 -6.75 -19.07
CA LEU A 23 -31.25 -5.44 -18.50
C LEU A 23 -31.43 -5.48 -16.98
N LEU A 24 -30.35 -5.43 -16.23
CA LEU A 24 -30.38 -5.18 -14.78
C LEU A 24 -30.20 -3.67 -14.54
N ALA A 25 -31.28 -2.99 -14.17
CA ALA A 25 -31.23 -1.60 -13.75
C ALA A 25 -30.99 -1.50 -12.24
N TYR A 26 -29.90 -0.87 -11.85
CA TYR A 26 -29.60 -0.54 -10.45
C TYR A 26 -29.74 0.97 -10.24
N ARG A 27 -30.54 1.38 -9.27
CA ARG A 27 -30.73 2.80 -8.94
C ARG A 27 -29.89 3.13 -7.71
N ASN A 28 -28.83 3.87 -7.91
CA ASN A 28 -28.04 4.44 -6.82
C ASN A 28 -28.02 5.96 -6.94
N GLN A 29 -28.47 6.66 -5.91
CA GLN A 29 -28.43 8.11 -5.76
C GLN A 29 -28.98 8.94 -6.96
N GLY A 30 -30.12 8.51 -7.52
CA GLY A 30 -30.85 9.36 -8.48
C GLY A 30 -30.35 9.35 -9.92
N ARG A 31 -29.35 8.56 -10.27
CA ARG A 31 -28.90 8.36 -11.65
C ARG A 31 -29.10 6.91 -12.10
N ASN A 32 -29.66 6.75 -13.32
CA ASN A 32 -29.80 5.44 -13.94
C ASN A 32 -28.50 5.11 -14.68
N VAL A 33 -27.81 4.05 -14.26
CA VAL A 33 -26.65 3.51 -14.98
C VAL A 33 -27.11 2.21 -15.65
N LEU A 34 -27.01 2.18 -16.98
CA LEU A 34 -27.29 1.01 -17.81
C LEU A 34 -25.98 0.26 -18.06
N ILE A 35 -25.90 -0.98 -17.57
CA ILE A 35 -24.79 -1.89 -17.89
C ILE A 35 -25.32 -2.94 -18.86
N LEU A 36 -24.74 -2.97 -20.06
CA LEU A 36 -24.99 -4.01 -21.05
C LEU A 36 -24.11 -5.22 -20.72
N CYS A 37 -24.72 -6.33 -20.32
CA CYS A 37 -24.06 -7.62 -20.26
C CYS A 37 -24.33 -8.38 -21.56
N PRO A 38 -23.33 -8.81 -22.32
CA PRO A 38 -23.57 -9.72 -23.45
C PRO A 38 -23.90 -11.12 -22.92
N GLU A 39 -25.10 -11.59 -23.16
CA GLU A 39 -25.45 -13.00 -22.96
C GLU A 39 -24.80 -13.87 -24.05
N LYS A 40 -24.24 -15.00 -23.63
CA LYS A 40 -23.74 -16.04 -24.54
C LYS A 40 -24.94 -16.64 -25.30
N GLU A 41 -24.92 -16.53 -26.61
CA GLU A 41 -25.85 -17.25 -27.48
C GLU A 41 -25.69 -18.77 -27.32
N GLN A 42 -26.73 -19.41 -26.81
CA GLN A 42 -26.90 -20.86 -26.95
C GLN A 42 -27.49 -21.14 -28.33
N ILE A 43 -26.64 -21.59 -29.25
CA ILE A 43 -27.11 -22.19 -30.51
C ILE A 43 -27.37 -23.67 -30.23
N ALA A 44 -28.64 -24.03 -30.09
CA ALA A 44 -29.10 -25.41 -30.14
C ALA A 44 -29.45 -25.78 -31.59
N GLY A 45 -28.77 -26.77 -32.14
CA GLY A 45 -29.16 -27.32 -33.44
C GLY A 45 -28.22 -28.41 -33.97
N ALA A 46 -28.56 -29.64 -33.61
CA ALA A 46 -28.38 -30.88 -34.38
C ALA A 46 -27.19 -31.09 -35.31
N GLY A 47 -26.39 -32.08 -35.01
CA GLY A 47 -25.43 -32.67 -35.94
C GLY A 47 -24.41 -33.58 -35.28
N MET A 48 -24.81 -34.83 -34.98
CA MET A 48 -23.90 -35.88 -34.53
C MET A 48 -22.92 -36.19 -35.67
N VAL A 49 -21.64 -35.80 -35.53
CA VAL A 49 -20.55 -36.38 -36.30
C VAL A 49 -19.40 -36.64 -35.34
N LEU A 50 -19.03 -37.91 -35.20
CA LEU A 50 -17.78 -38.35 -34.58
C LEU A 50 -16.59 -37.60 -35.17
N GLY A 51 -15.95 -36.77 -34.38
CA GLY A 51 -14.68 -36.12 -34.66
C GLY A 51 -13.69 -36.39 -33.51
N LEU A 52 -13.09 -37.58 -33.52
CA LEU A 52 -11.96 -38.01 -32.67
C LEU A 52 -10.66 -37.35 -33.13
N PHE A 53 -10.62 -36.03 -33.27
CA PHE A 53 -9.37 -35.29 -33.42
C PHE A 53 -9.54 -33.95 -32.70
N GLY A 54 -8.97 -33.85 -31.49
CA GLY A 54 -8.79 -32.56 -30.86
C GLY A 54 -8.08 -31.63 -31.86
N LYS A 55 -8.63 -30.44 -32.13
CA LYS A 55 -7.92 -29.41 -32.87
C LYS A 55 -6.58 -29.20 -32.20
N LYS A 56 -5.47 -29.60 -32.87
CA LYS A 56 -4.14 -29.13 -32.50
C LYS A 56 -4.18 -27.62 -32.69
N THR A 57 -4.12 -26.88 -31.60
CA THR A 57 -3.90 -25.44 -31.68
C THR A 57 -2.47 -25.24 -32.15
N ASP A 58 -2.27 -24.51 -33.24
CA ASP A 58 -0.94 -24.13 -33.76
C ASP A 58 -0.26 -23.08 -32.85
N HIS A 59 -0.78 -22.90 -31.65
CA HIS A 59 -0.27 -21.90 -30.71
C HIS A 59 1.09 -22.30 -30.15
N PRO A 60 2.08 -21.37 -30.06
CA PRO A 60 3.43 -21.68 -29.56
C PRO A 60 3.48 -22.30 -28.15
N LEU A 61 2.52 -21.94 -27.27
CA LEU A 61 2.40 -22.50 -25.92
C LEU A 61 1.66 -23.84 -25.85
N ALA A 62 1.16 -24.38 -26.98
CA ALA A 62 0.41 -25.65 -27.00
C ALA A 62 1.27 -26.88 -26.73
N GLU A 63 2.55 -26.81 -26.98
CA GLU A 63 3.52 -27.87 -26.71
C GLU A 63 4.57 -27.39 -25.71
N MET A 64 4.80 -28.16 -24.62
CA MET A 64 5.78 -27.82 -23.58
C MET A 64 7.18 -27.54 -24.13
N LYS A 65 7.61 -28.29 -25.18
CA LYS A 65 8.90 -28.08 -25.81
C LYS A 65 9.01 -26.70 -26.46
N SER A 66 7.97 -26.25 -27.14
CA SER A 66 7.92 -24.94 -27.78
C SER A 66 7.84 -23.82 -26.73
N ALA A 67 7.02 -24.01 -25.68
CA ALA A 67 6.94 -23.07 -24.56
C ALA A 67 8.28 -22.92 -23.85
N GLN A 68 9.02 -24.01 -23.65
CA GLN A 68 10.36 -23.97 -23.06
C GLN A 68 11.38 -23.27 -23.97
N ALA A 69 11.34 -23.49 -25.27
CA ALA A 69 12.22 -22.81 -26.21
C ALA A 69 12.00 -21.29 -26.20
N LEU A 70 10.74 -20.84 -26.17
CA LEU A 70 10.40 -19.42 -26.03
C LEU A 70 10.94 -18.84 -24.72
N LEU A 71 10.84 -19.58 -23.61
CA LEU A 71 11.35 -19.15 -22.32
C LEU A 71 12.89 -19.05 -22.32
N ASP A 72 13.57 -19.98 -23.00
CA ASP A 72 15.03 -19.99 -23.12
C ASP A 72 15.57 -18.81 -23.96
N ASP A 73 14.79 -18.33 -24.92
CA ASP A 73 15.10 -17.19 -25.81
C ASP A 73 14.92 -15.84 -25.10
N ILE A 74 14.30 -15.80 -23.92
CA ILE A 74 14.11 -14.56 -23.15
C ILE A 74 15.47 -13.97 -22.72
N PRO A 75 15.70 -12.66 -22.93
CA PRO A 75 16.98 -12.00 -22.65
C PRO A 75 17.34 -12.06 -21.16
N LYS A 76 18.40 -12.77 -20.79
CA LYS A 76 18.84 -12.90 -19.40
C LYS A 76 19.60 -11.67 -18.87
N GLY A 77 20.12 -10.81 -19.77
CA GLY A 77 20.90 -9.62 -19.41
C GLY A 77 20.09 -8.33 -19.24
N ASP A 78 18.85 -8.28 -19.74
CA ASP A 78 17.96 -7.12 -19.68
C ASP A 78 16.69 -7.47 -18.89
N SER A 79 16.66 -7.08 -17.62
CA SER A 79 15.54 -7.39 -16.74
C SER A 79 14.23 -6.70 -17.11
N LEU A 80 14.28 -5.52 -17.73
CA LEU A 80 13.07 -4.83 -18.21
C LEU A 80 12.45 -5.62 -19.35
N ARG A 81 13.25 -5.94 -20.36
CA ARG A 81 12.79 -6.70 -21.52
C ARG A 81 12.38 -8.12 -21.12
N ALA A 82 13.15 -8.79 -20.29
CA ALA A 82 12.82 -10.13 -19.80
C ALA A 82 11.45 -10.15 -19.09
N LEU A 83 11.20 -9.22 -18.18
CA LEU A 83 9.92 -9.18 -17.46
C LEU A 83 8.75 -8.83 -18.39
N GLN A 84 8.97 -7.92 -19.36
CA GLN A 84 7.95 -7.58 -20.34
C GLN A 84 7.56 -8.81 -21.19
N GLU A 85 8.52 -9.53 -21.74
CA GLU A 85 8.27 -10.71 -22.57
C GLU A 85 7.60 -11.83 -21.75
N ILE A 86 8.07 -12.09 -20.52
CA ILE A 86 7.41 -13.06 -19.64
C ILE A 86 5.97 -12.65 -19.34
N SER A 87 5.74 -11.38 -19.02
CA SER A 87 4.42 -10.84 -18.70
C SER A 87 3.46 -11.00 -19.89
N ASP A 88 3.91 -10.75 -21.10
CA ASP A 88 3.11 -10.90 -22.31
C ASP A 88 2.76 -12.37 -22.60
N TRP A 89 3.69 -13.30 -22.36
CA TRP A 89 3.40 -14.74 -22.48
C TRP A 89 2.42 -15.24 -21.41
N VAL A 90 2.52 -14.76 -20.17
CA VAL A 90 1.58 -15.10 -19.10
C VAL A 90 0.17 -14.60 -19.43
N GLU A 91 0.04 -13.39 -20.01
CA GLU A 91 -1.24 -12.88 -20.46
C GLU A 91 -1.79 -13.70 -21.64
N THR A 92 -0.96 -14.02 -22.63
CA THR A 92 -1.34 -14.88 -23.76
C THR A 92 -1.84 -16.25 -23.29
N LEU A 93 -1.14 -16.86 -22.30
CA LEU A 93 -1.55 -18.14 -21.71
C LEU A 93 -2.94 -18.04 -21.04
N ARG A 94 -3.23 -16.93 -20.39
CA ARG A 94 -4.51 -16.66 -19.74
C ARG A 94 -5.62 -16.43 -20.75
N GLU A 95 -5.38 -15.58 -21.77
CA GLU A 95 -6.38 -15.26 -22.79
C GLU A 95 -6.82 -16.47 -23.61
N GLN A 96 -5.92 -17.43 -23.78
CA GLN A 96 -6.16 -18.66 -24.54
C GLN A 96 -6.40 -19.87 -23.64
N ALA A 97 -6.73 -19.66 -22.38
CA ALA A 97 -6.92 -20.73 -21.41
C ALA A 97 -7.93 -21.79 -21.85
N ASP A 98 -8.99 -21.41 -22.56
CA ASP A 98 -10.04 -22.31 -23.04
C ASP A 98 -9.50 -23.31 -24.10
N ASP A 99 -8.41 -23.01 -24.79
CA ASP A 99 -7.78 -23.89 -25.77
C ASP A 99 -6.86 -24.95 -25.13
N PHE A 100 -6.53 -24.78 -23.84
CA PHE A 100 -5.63 -25.67 -23.11
C PHE A 100 -6.36 -26.47 -22.04
N ARG A 101 -5.82 -27.63 -21.70
CA ARG A 101 -6.18 -28.34 -20.46
C ARG A 101 -5.61 -27.54 -19.28
N VAL A 102 -6.26 -27.60 -18.13
CA VAL A 102 -5.79 -26.84 -16.94
C VAL A 102 -4.45 -27.32 -16.40
N ASP A 103 -4.15 -28.64 -16.51
CA ASP A 103 -2.84 -29.18 -16.15
C ASP A 103 -1.73 -28.64 -17.07
N HIS A 104 -1.96 -28.56 -18.37
CA HIS A 104 -1.03 -27.96 -19.30
C HIS A 104 -0.84 -26.45 -19.04
N GLN A 105 -1.92 -25.72 -18.82
CA GLN A 105 -1.84 -24.30 -18.45
C GLN A 105 -0.96 -24.10 -17.20
N TRP A 106 -1.14 -24.93 -16.20
CA TRP A 106 -0.33 -24.92 -14.98
C TRP A 106 1.14 -25.25 -15.23
N GLU A 107 1.40 -26.32 -15.97
CA GLU A 107 2.76 -26.75 -16.33
C GLU A 107 3.53 -25.66 -17.10
N VAL A 108 2.86 -24.91 -17.98
CA VAL A 108 3.47 -23.77 -18.69
C VAL A 108 3.66 -22.57 -17.77
N LEU A 109 2.66 -22.22 -16.95
CA LEU A 109 2.73 -21.07 -16.04
C LEU A 109 3.90 -21.17 -15.06
N CYS A 110 4.14 -22.35 -14.49
CA CYS A 110 5.14 -22.56 -13.45
C CYS A 110 6.56 -22.12 -13.82
N PRO A 111 7.16 -22.52 -14.95
CA PRO A 111 8.51 -22.09 -15.35
C PRO A 111 8.57 -20.61 -15.72
N TYR A 112 7.52 -20.02 -16.33
CA TYR A 112 7.47 -18.59 -16.66
C TYR A 112 7.44 -17.74 -15.39
N ASP A 113 6.60 -18.10 -14.43
CA ASP A 113 6.51 -17.42 -13.14
C ASP A 113 7.82 -17.54 -12.32
N GLN A 114 8.48 -18.73 -12.39
CA GLN A 114 9.81 -18.92 -11.79
C GLN A 114 10.87 -18.04 -12.46
N ALA A 115 10.88 -17.94 -13.79
CA ALA A 115 11.84 -17.14 -14.54
C ALA A 115 11.69 -15.63 -14.28
N ALA A 116 10.47 -15.16 -14.02
CA ALA A 116 10.18 -13.78 -13.68
C ALA A 116 10.83 -13.32 -12.36
N GLN A 117 11.14 -14.25 -11.44
CA GLN A 117 11.55 -13.85 -10.08
C GLN A 117 12.87 -13.08 -10.03
N ALA A 118 13.83 -13.39 -10.89
CA ALA A 118 15.11 -12.67 -10.92
C ALA A 118 14.94 -11.23 -11.49
N PRO A 119 14.29 -11.02 -12.67
CA PRO A 119 13.95 -9.70 -13.16
C PRO A 119 13.13 -8.88 -12.17
N VAL A 120 12.06 -9.45 -11.61
CA VAL A 120 11.17 -8.78 -10.64
C VAL A 120 11.97 -8.26 -9.45
N ARG A 121 12.80 -9.10 -8.84
CA ARG A 121 13.63 -8.69 -7.69
C ARG A 121 14.56 -7.53 -8.03
N LYS A 122 15.20 -7.58 -9.21
CA LYS A 122 16.07 -6.48 -9.66
C LYS A 122 15.30 -5.19 -9.88
N LEU A 123 14.14 -5.26 -10.57
CA LEU A 123 13.35 -4.07 -10.86
C LEU A 123 12.68 -3.48 -9.61
N LEU A 124 12.27 -4.31 -8.63
CA LEU A 124 11.83 -3.83 -7.32
C LEU A 124 12.96 -3.11 -6.58
N HIS A 125 14.18 -3.65 -6.63
CA HIS A 125 15.35 -2.97 -6.07
C HIS A 125 15.58 -1.61 -6.71
N ASP A 126 15.52 -1.54 -8.04
CA ASP A 126 15.73 -0.29 -8.78
C ASP A 126 14.60 0.72 -8.53
N TYR A 127 13.35 0.26 -8.35
CA TYR A 127 12.20 1.09 -8.05
C TYR A 127 12.26 1.69 -6.62
N PHE A 128 12.63 0.87 -5.62
CA PHE A 128 12.71 1.28 -4.22
C PHE A 128 14.12 1.70 -3.79
N ALA A 129 14.98 2.03 -4.74
CA ALA A 129 16.33 2.49 -4.42
C ALA A 129 16.29 3.79 -3.58
N PRO A 130 17.24 3.99 -2.64
CA PRO A 130 17.30 5.22 -1.83
C PRO A 130 17.46 6.49 -2.67
N GLN A 131 18.15 6.39 -3.81
CA GLN A 131 18.21 7.46 -4.81
C GLN A 131 17.02 7.28 -5.75
N ALA A 132 16.02 8.16 -5.60
CA ALA A 132 14.82 8.12 -6.42
C ALA A 132 15.20 8.15 -7.92
N PRO A 133 14.68 7.21 -8.72
CA PRO A 133 14.83 7.26 -10.17
C PRO A 133 14.13 8.51 -10.73
N SER A 134 14.48 8.91 -11.96
CA SER A 134 13.72 9.97 -12.63
C SER A 134 12.24 9.58 -12.72
N GLN A 135 11.34 10.57 -12.74
CA GLN A 135 9.88 10.33 -12.80
C GLN A 135 9.49 9.42 -13.98
N PHE A 136 10.17 9.55 -15.11
CA PHE A 136 9.97 8.68 -16.27
C PHE A 136 10.36 7.22 -15.98
N GLN A 137 11.52 7.01 -15.37
CA GLN A 137 11.99 5.67 -15.00
C GLN A 137 11.11 5.05 -13.91
N GLU A 138 10.74 5.84 -12.90
CA GLU A 138 9.81 5.41 -11.86
C GLU A 138 8.47 4.92 -12.43
N ASN A 139 7.89 5.70 -13.33
CA ASN A 139 6.64 5.32 -14.00
C ASN A 139 6.79 4.04 -14.81
N ARG A 140 7.88 3.91 -15.57
CA ARG A 140 8.16 2.73 -16.39
C ARG A 140 8.31 1.46 -15.54
N LEU A 141 9.09 1.54 -14.46
CA LEU A 141 9.32 0.42 -13.54
C LEU A 141 8.02 0.02 -12.86
N TRP A 142 7.27 1.00 -12.37
CA TRP A 142 5.99 0.74 -11.70
C TRP A 142 5.00 0.05 -12.64
N THR A 143 4.81 0.58 -13.85
CA THR A 143 3.86 0.03 -14.82
C THR A 143 4.19 -1.42 -15.14
N LEU A 144 5.45 -1.72 -15.42
CA LEU A 144 5.86 -3.07 -15.77
C LEU A 144 5.70 -4.07 -14.60
N LEU A 145 6.04 -3.66 -13.38
CA LEU A 145 5.87 -4.49 -12.19
C LEU A 145 4.39 -4.73 -11.87
N ASP A 146 3.56 -3.68 -11.96
CA ASP A 146 2.12 -3.77 -11.70
C ASP A 146 1.40 -4.65 -12.76
N GLU A 147 1.75 -4.49 -14.04
CA GLU A 147 1.26 -5.35 -15.13
C GLU A 147 1.63 -6.81 -14.91
N TYR A 148 2.90 -7.10 -14.61
CA TYR A 148 3.34 -8.47 -14.36
C TYR A 148 2.57 -9.10 -13.19
N TYR A 149 2.52 -8.44 -12.04
CA TYR A 149 1.81 -8.99 -10.88
C TYR A 149 0.30 -9.14 -11.15
N THR A 150 -0.30 -8.24 -11.92
CA THR A 150 -1.71 -8.33 -12.32
C THR A 150 -1.95 -9.54 -13.21
N ARG A 151 -1.15 -9.73 -14.23
CA ARG A 151 -1.27 -10.86 -15.17
C ARG A 151 -0.98 -12.20 -14.50
N SER A 152 0.08 -12.25 -13.67
CA SER A 152 0.42 -13.43 -12.89
C SER A 152 -0.71 -13.81 -11.92
N GLU A 153 -1.24 -12.85 -11.15
CA GLU A 153 -2.35 -13.08 -10.23
C GLU A 153 -3.59 -13.61 -10.94
N LEU A 154 -3.98 -12.96 -12.05
CA LEU A 154 -5.16 -13.37 -12.83
C LEU A 154 -4.98 -14.74 -13.47
N CYS A 155 -3.77 -15.08 -13.96
CA CYS A 155 -3.51 -16.38 -14.55
C CYS A 155 -3.55 -17.50 -13.47
N HIS A 156 -2.97 -17.29 -12.29
CA HIS A 156 -3.10 -18.22 -11.18
C HIS A 156 -4.55 -18.39 -10.72
N PHE A 157 -5.32 -17.30 -10.68
CA PHE A 157 -6.73 -17.33 -10.31
C PHE A 157 -7.59 -18.05 -11.36
N ASP A 158 -7.26 -17.93 -12.62
CA ASP A 158 -7.91 -18.67 -13.70
C ASP A 158 -7.67 -20.18 -13.56
N VAL A 159 -6.44 -20.62 -13.31
CA VAL A 159 -6.12 -22.03 -13.02
C VAL A 159 -6.92 -22.53 -11.80
N LEU A 160 -6.99 -21.75 -10.71
CA LEU A 160 -7.80 -22.07 -9.53
C LEU A 160 -9.29 -22.26 -9.89
N THR A 161 -9.85 -21.33 -10.65
CA THR A 161 -11.26 -21.35 -11.03
C THR A 161 -11.58 -22.57 -11.89
N ARG A 162 -10.78 -22.83 -12.90
CA ARG A 162 -10.89 -23.99 -13.78
C ARG A 162 -10.71 -25.32 -13.04
N TYR A 163 -9.81 -25.36 -12.05
CA TYR A 163 -9.68 -26.51 -11.17
C TYR A 163 -10.96 -26.78 -10.38
N ARG A 164 -11.53 -25.77 -9.75
CA ARG A 164 -12.77 -25.86 -8.97
C ARG A 164 -13.97 -26.28 -9.83
N ASP A 165 -14.00 -25.83 -11.06
CA ASP A 165 -15.07 -26.14 -12.02
C ASP A 165 -14.90 -27.54 -12.64
N GLY A 166 -13.85 -28.28 -12.26
CA GLY A 166 -13.59 -29.62 -12.74
C GLY A 166 -13.20 -29.67 -14.22
N ALA A 167 -12.50 -28.62 -14.72
CA ALA A 167 -12.06 -28.55 -16.10
C ALA A 167 -11.15 -29.74 -16.45
N LYS A 168 -11.05 -30.05 -17.75
CA LYS A 168 -10.22 -31.15 -18.24
C LYS A 168 -8.77 -30.98 -17.78
N GLY A 169 -8.22 -31.99 -17.08
CA GLY A 169 -6.90 -31.97 -16.50
C GLY A 169 -6.84 -31.55 -15.01
N ALA A 170 -7.97 -31.12 -14.41
CA ALA A 170 -8.01 -30.68 -13.02
C ALA A 170 -7.47 -31.73 -12.03
N ALA A 171 -7.81 -33.00 -12.21
CA ALA A 171 -7.34 -34.06 -11.33
C ALA A 171 -5.79 -34.22 -11.31
N SER A 172 -5.12 -33.85 -12.38
CA SER A 172 -3.65 -33.98 -12.51
C SER A 172 -2.90 -32.96 -11.66
N ILE A 173 -3.49 -31.79 -11.35
CA ILE A 173 -2.83 -30.72 -10.57
C ILE A 173 -3.21 -30.75 -9.08
N LYS A 174 -3.88 -31.78 -8.61
CA LYS A 174 -4.34 -31.88 -7.21
C LYS A 174 -3.18 -31.76 -6.20
N GLU A 175 -2.06 -32.38 -6.48
CA GLU A 175 -0.88 -32.33 -5.62
C GLU A 175 -0.18 -30.97 -5.65
N ASP A 176 -0.44 -30.15 -6.68
CA ASP A 176 0.14 -28.81 -6.85
C ASP A 176 -0.71 -27.70 -6.21
N ILE A 177 -1.87 -28.01 -5.65
CA ILE A 177 -2.76 -27.01 -5.04
C ILE A 177 -2.06 -26.15 -3.99
N PRO A 178 -1.19 -26.68 -3.10
CA PRO A 178 -0.45 -25.84 -2.16
C PRO A 178 0.41 -24.80 -2.87
N LEU A 179 1.12 -25.19 -3.93
CA LEU A 179 1.99 -24.30 -4.71
C LEU A 179 1.18 -23.27 -5.49
N LEU A 180 0.07 -23.66 -6.13
CA LEU A 180 -0.84 -22.77 -6.84
C LEU A 180 -1.38 -21.68 -5.91
N CYS A 181 -1.86 -22.07 -4.73
CA CYS A 181 -2.39 -21.12 -3.75
C CYS A 181 -1.31 -20.17 -3.21
N ALA A 182 -0.12 -20.70 -2.89
CA ALA A 182 0.96 -19.88 -2.37
C ALA A 182 1.50 -18.87 -3.41
N ARG A 183 1.61 -19.27 -4.70
CA ARG A 183 2.01 -18.37 -5.80
C ARG A 183 0.94 -17.33 -6.11
N GLY A 184 -0.35 -17.70 -6.08
CA GLY A 184 -1.44 -16.74 -6.22
C GLY A 184 -1.44 -15.68 -5.10
N ILE A 185 -1.23 -16.10 -3.84
CA ILE A 185 -1.07 -15.17 -2.70
C ILE A 185 0.17 -14.28 -2.87
N HIS A 186 1.28 -14.83 -3.36
CA HIS A 186 2.49 -14.04 -3.64
C HIS A 186 2.25 -12.98 -4.71
N ALA A 187 1.57 -13.32 -5.80
CA ALA A 187 1.21 -12.35 -6.85
C ALA A 187 0.27 -11.25 -6.33
N ILE A 188 -0.71 -11.62 -5.48
CA ILE A 188 -1.57 -10.64 -4.76
C ILE A 188 -0.73 -9.72 -3.88
N THR A 189 0.25 -10.26 -3.14
CA THR A 189 1.17 -9.46 -2.31
C THR A 189 1.93 -8.44 -3.15
N GLY A 190 2.40 -8.85 -4.32
CA GLY A 190 3.07 -7.95 -5.28
C GLY A 190 2.15 -6.83 -5.77
N ARG A 191 0.91 -7.13 -6.15
CA ARG A 191 -0.10 -6.12 -6.54
C ARG A 191 -0.38 -5.13 -5.42
N LEU A 192 -0.58 -5.63 -4.20
CA LEU A 192 -0.79 -4.77 -3.03
C LEU A 192 0.40 -3.85 -2.77
N LYS A 193 1.63 -4.36 -2.95
CA LYS A 193 2.87 -3.57 -2.84
C LYS A 193 2.91 -2.44 -3.90
N MET A 194 2.59 -2.75 -5.15
CA MET A 194 2.59 -1.74 -6.20
C MET A 194 1.47 -0.71 -6.02
N ALA A 195 0.30 -1.13 -5.54
CA ALA A 195 -0.78 -0.22 -5.16
C ALA A 195 -0.38 0.70 -3.98
N ALA A 196 0.22 0.13 -2.92
CA ALA A 196 0.72 0.89 -1.76
C ALA A 196 1.79 1.91 -2.16
N ALA A 197 2.69 1.57 -3.09
CA ALA A 197 3.72 2.47 -3.61
C ALA A 197 3.17 3.73 -4.28
N ARG A 198 1.92 3.73 -4.72
CA ARG A 198 1.22 4.90 -5.28
C ARG A 198 0.01 5.33 -4.46
N TYR A 199 -0.15 4.80 -3.25
CA TYR A 199 -1.31 5.06 -2.39
C TYR A 199 -2.64 4.78 -3.10
N ALA A 200 -2.64 3.85 -4.06
CA ALA A 200 -3.81 3.53 -4.87
C ALA A 200 -4.85 2.76 -4.07
N MET A 201 -6.12 2.96 -4.42
CA MET A 201 -7.19 2.13 -3.90
C MET A 201 -7.04 0.71 -4.44
N VAL A 202 -7.17 -0.26 -3.56
CA VAL A 202 -7.14 -1.68 -3.92
C VAL A 202 -8.52 -2.11 -4.40
N ASP A 203 -8.58 -2.76 -5.57
CA ASP A 203 -9.80 -3.35 -6.08
C ASP A 203 -10.35 -4.40 -5.08
N PRO A 204 -11.60 -4.27 -4.62
CA PRO A 204 -12.21 -5.26 -3.74
C PRO A 204 -12.18 -6.70 -4.28
N ALA A 205 -12.14 -6.88 -5.61
CA ALA A 205 -12.00 -8.19 -6.22
C ALA A 205 -10.70 -8.92 -5.82
N LEU A 206 -9.63 -8.17 -5.51
CA LEU A 206 -8.36 -8.75 -5.06
C LEU A 206 -8.52 -9.47 -3.72
N TRP A 207 -9.31 -8.90 -2.80
CA TRP A 207 -9.60 -9.53 -1.52
C TRP A 207 -10.46 -10.80 -1.66
N ARG A 208 -11.41 -10.82 -2.61
CA ARG A 208 -12.16 -12.04 -2.94
C ARG A 208 -11.27 -13.14 -3.48
N ARG A 209 -10.30 -12.79 -4.34
CA ARG A 209 -9.35 -13.75 -4.89
C ARG A 209 -8.38 -14.28 -3.82
N LEU A 210 -7.91 -13.41 -2.92
CA LEU A 210 -7.12 -13.85 -1.75
C LEU A 210 -7.91 -14.86 -0.91
N ALA A 211 -9.18 -14.57 -0.62
CA ALA A 211 -10.06 -15.48 0.11
C ALA A 211 -10.25 -16.81 -0.62
N ALA A 212 -10.36 -16.79 -1.96
CA ALA A 212 -10.51 -18.01 -2.75
C ALA A 212 -9.28 -18.92 -2.70
N PHE A 213 -8.07 -18.37 -2.81
CA PHE A 213 -6.82 -19.14 -2.67
C PHE A 213 -6.71 -19.76 -1.27
N TYR A 214 -6.98 -18.99 -0.23
CA TYR A 214 -6.95 -19.50 1.14
C TYR A 214 -7.98 -20.61 1.35
N THR A 215 -9.23 -20.40 0.92
CA THR A 215 -10.32 -21.35 1.09
C THR A 215 -10.08 -22.66 0.32
N LEU A 216 -9.48 -22.57 -0.88
CA LEU A 216 -9.12 -23.78 -1.63
C LEU A 216 -8.10 -24.61 -0.85
N ALA A 217 -7.02 -23.99 -0.36
CA ALA A 217 -6.00 -24.69 0.42
C ALA A 217 -6.57 -25.24 1.75
N GLU A 218 -7.47 -24.50 2.41
CA GLU A 218 -8.15 -24.95 3.62
C GLU A 218 -9.04 -26.18 3.35
N SER A 219 -9.77 -26.20 2.25
CA SER A 219 -10.65 -27.32 1.87
C SER A 219 -9.91 -28.59 1.46
N HIS A 220 -8.63 -28.48 1.13
CA HIS A 220 -7.73 -29.57 0.79
C HIS A 220 -6.80 -29.97 1.95
N ASP A 221 -6.98 -29.41 3.15
CA ASP A 221 -6.16 -29.64 4.34
C ASP A 221 -4.65 -29.41 4.10
N CYS A 222 -4.28 -28.48 3.17
CA CYS A 222 -2.91 -28.26 2.75
C CYS A 222 -2.33 -26.90 3.16
N LEU A 223 -2.99 -26.19 4.09
CA LEU A 223 -2.52 -24.88 4.57
C LEU A 223 -1.09 -24.91 5.12
N GLU A 224 -0.74 -25.95 5.87
CA GLU A 224 0.56 -26.09 6.53
C GLU A 224 1.54 -26.99 5.77
N THR A 225 1.19 -27.42 4.55
CA THR A 225 2.07 -28.23 3.70
C THR A 225 3.33 -27.43 3.34
N PRO A 226 4.54 -27.89 3.74
CA PRO A 226 5.77 -27.22 3.36
C PRO A 226 5.98 -27.29 1.85
N LEU A 227 6.36 -26.16 1.25
CA LEU A 227 6.62 -26.07 -0.18
C LEU A 227 7.78 -25.12 -0.50
N THR A 228 8.41 -25.32 -1.63
CA THR A 228 9.34 -24.38 -2.23
C THR A 228 8.57 -23.47 -3.19
N LEU A 229 8.32 -22.25 -2.77
CA LEU A 229 7.56 -21.26 -3.56
C LEU A 229 8.32 -20.92 -4.85
N TYR A 230 9.59 -20.53 -4.67
CA TYR A 230 10.58 -20.26 -5.71
C TYR A 230 11.94 -20.74 -5.22
N ALA A 231 12.92 -20.84 -6.12
CA ALA A 231 14.28 -21.26 -5.76
C ALA A 231 14.81 -20.49 -4.53
N GLY A 232 15.12 -21.20 -3.47
CA GLY A 232 15.62 -20.65 -2.21
C GLY A 232 14.56 -20.05 -1.26
N THR A 233 13.28 -20.17 -1.58
CA THR A 233 12.20 -19.64 -0.75
C THR A 233 11.24 -20.76 -0.33
N ASN A 234 11.31 -21.18 0.93
CA ASN A 234 10.40 -22.15 1.51
C ASN A 234 9.30 -21.45 2.31
N THR A 235 8.08 -21.97 2.21
CA THR A 235 6.90 -21.40 2.89
C THR A 235 5.79 -22.46 3.05
N THR A 236 4.65 -22.04 3.59
CA THR A 236 3.36 -22.73 3.51
C THR A 236 2.31 -21.74 3.03
N VAL A 237 1.13 -22.21 2.61
CA VAL A 237 0.02 -21.32 2.25
C VAL A 237 -0.39 -20.46 3.45
N ALA A 238 -0.49 -21.07 4.63
CA ALA A 238 -0.81 -20.38 5.87
C ALA A 238 0.21 -19.26 6.20
N GLN A 239 1.50 -19.55 6.04
CA GLN A 239 2.55 -18.57 6.27
C GLN A 239 2.47 -17.39 5.29
N SER A 240 2.30 -17.67 4.00
CA SER A 240 2.16 -16.63 2.95
C SER A 240 0.95 -15.74 3.22
N PHE A 241 -0.19 -16.33 3.54
CA PHE A 241 -1.42 -15.61 3.89
C PHE A 241 -1.25 -14.76 5.15
N ALA A 242 -0.72 -15.34 6.23
CA ALA A 242 -0.53 -14.63 7.49
C ALA A 242 0.45 -13.45 7.36
N THR A 243 1.53 -13.62 6.59
CA THR A 243 2.49 -12.55 6.30
C THR A 243 1.82 -11.38 5.59
N LEU A 244 1.00 -11.65 4.57
CA LEU A 244 0.24 -10.63 3.86
C LEU A 244 -0.74 -9.91 4.79
N VAL A 245 -1.53 -10.65 5.57
CA VAL A 245 -2.53 -10.08 6.50
C VAL A 245 -1.87 -9.18 7.54
N LEU A 246 -0.76 -9.63 8.14
CA LEU A 246 -0.03 -8.86 9.15
C LEU A 246 0.64 -7.63 8.55
N TRP A 247 1.31 -7.77 7.42
CA TRP A 247 1.94 -6.64 6.73
C TRP A 247 0.90 -5.58 6.37
N TYR A 248 -0.10 -5.95 5.56
CA TYR A 248 -1.08 -4.99 5.08
C TYR A 248 -1.92 -4.39 6.21
N GLY A 249 -2.34 -5.21 7.17
CA GLY A 249 -3.15 -4.75 8.31
C GLY A 249 -2.40 -3.81 9.26
N SER A 250 -1.06 -3.87 9.31
CA SER A 250 -0.24 -3.05 10.20
C SER A 250 0.33 -1.79 9.54
N SER A 251 0.48 -1.74 8.21
CA SER A 251 1.20 -0.67 7.50
C SER A 251 0.32 0.20 6.60
N ALA A 252 -0.86 -0.26 6.19
CA ALA A 252 -1.64 0.35 5.12
C ALA A 252 -1.87 1.87 5.26
N GLY A 253 -1.29 2.63 4.34
CA GLY A 253 -1.54 4.06 4.12
C GLY A 253 -0.85 5.04 5.06
N ASN A 254 0.10 4.57 5.90
CA ASN A 254 0.81 5.39 6.88
C ASN A 254 2.33 5.42 6.65
N LEU A 255 2.82 4.62 5.73
CA LEU A 255 4.24 4.50 5.41
C LEU A 255 4.51 5.09 4.02
N SER A 256 5.73 5.56 3.81
CA SER A 256 6.18 5.91 2.47
C SER A 256 6.38 4.67 1.60
N PRO A 257 6.50 4.80 0.27
CA PRO A 257 6.71 3.66 -0.62
C PRO A 257 7.92 2.80 -0.22
N LEU A 258 9.05 3.42 0.12
CA LEU A 258 10.23 2.71 0.60
C LEU A 258 9.99 2.03 1.95
N GLN A 259 9.32 2.71 2.88
CA GLN A 259 8.97 2.15 4.19
C GLN A 259 8.01 0.98 4.08
N GLU A 260 7.03 1.03 3.16
CA GLU A 260 6.14 -0.10 2.84
C GLU A 260 6.91 -1.30 2.30
N HIS A 261 7.87 -1.05 1.42
CA HIS A 261 8.74 -2.09 0.91
C HIS A 261 9.59 -2.73 2.03
N ILE A 262 10.20 -1.90 2.90
CA ILE A 262 10.95 -2.39 4.06
C ILE A 262 10.05 -3.18 5.00
N ALA A 263 8.83 -2.70 5.27
CA ALA A 263 7.86 -3.37 6.15
C ALA A 263 7.50 -4.77 5.63
N GLU A 264 7.17 -4.90 4.35
CA GLU A 264 6.91 -6.21 3.74
C GLU A 264 8.11 -7.14 3.82
N ARG A 265 9.32 -6.62 3.57
CA ARG A 265 10.57 -7.36 3.68
C ARG A 265 10.83 -7.83 5.12
N LEU A 266 10.55 -6.98 6.10
CA LEU A 266 10.66 -7.33 7.52
C LEU A 266 9.72 -8.49 7.87
N PHE A 267 8.46 -8.43 7.49
CA PHE A 267 7.53 -9.54 7.74
C PHE A 267 7.94 -10.83 7.05
N ALA A 268 8.46 -10.76 5.82
CA ALA A 268 9.00 -11.92 5.11
C ALA A 268 10.23 -12.51 5.82
N ALA A 269 11.18 -11.66 6.27
CA ALA A 269 12.41 -12.07 6.96
C ALA A 269 12.15 -12.56 8.39
N LEU A 270 11.21 -11.94 9.12
CA LEU A 270 10.84 -12.36 10.47
C LEU A 270 10.22 -13.76 10.49
N GLY A 271 9.86 -14.30 9.32
CA GLY A 271 9.35 -15.64 9.09
C GLY A 271 8.24 -15.97 10.10
N SER A 272 7.08 -16.35 9.67
CA SER A 272 6.04 -16.53 10.64
C SER A 272 5.54 -17.95 10.70
N ARG A 273 5.63 -18.53 11.86
CA ARG A 273 4.58 -19.46 12.32
C ARG A 273 3.49 -18.57 12.95
N ALA A 274 2.79 -17.81 12.12
CA ALA A 274 1.62 -17.09 12.61
C ALA A 274 0.51 -18.11 12.83
N ALA A 275 -0.04 -18.16 14.03
CA ALA A 275 -1.22 -18.96 14.29
C ALA A 275 -2.44 -18.31 13.61
N ILE A 276 -3.12 -19.08 12.75
CA ILE A 276 -4.39 -18.70 12.16
C ILE A 276 -5.49 -19.45 12.91
N SER A 277 -6.48 -18.72 13.42
CA SER A 277 -7.59 -19.26 14.22
C SER A 277 -8.93 -18.83 13.62
N ARG A 278 -9.98 -19.63 13.90
CA ARG A 278 -11.37 -19.27 13.63
C ARG A 278 -12.04 -18.61 14.84
N SER A 279 -11.39 -18.62 15.99
CA SER A 279 -11.88 -18.03 17.23
C SER A 279 -11.08 -16.77 17.60
N TYR A 280 -11.79 -15.79 18.16
CA TYR A 280 -11.15 -14.62 18.76
C TYR A 280 -10.72 -14.97 20.18
N ASP A 281 -9.42 -15.01 20.44
CA ASP A 281 -8.82 -15.39 21.73
C ASP A 281 -8.18 -14.22 22.49
N GLY A 282 -8.33 -12.99 22.01
CA GLY A 282 -7.85 -11.82 22.73
C GLY A 282 -7.10 -10.78 21.93
N ALA A 283 -6.12 -10.14 22.55
CA ALA A 283 -5.47 -8.94 22.03
C ALA A 283 -4.43 -9.22 20.91
N GLY A 284 -4.34 -8.31 19.98
CA GLY A 284 -3.26 -8.28 18.99
C GLY A 284 -3.50 -9.12 17.74
N LEU A 285 -4.76 -9.49 17.49
CA LEU A 285 -5.17 -10.23 16.32
C LEU A 285 -5.50 -9.31 15.15
N PHE A 286 -5.23 -9.80 13.95
CA PHE A 286 -5.75 -9.23 12.72
C PHE A 286 -6.81 -10.16 12.16
N ALA A 287 -7.94 -9.60 11.76
CA ALA A 287 -9.06 -10.35 11.19
C ALA A 287 -9.10 -10.16 9.68
N PHE A 288 -9.34 -11.25 8.96
CA PHE A 288 -9.66 -11.26 7.54
C PHE A 288 -10.97 -12.02 7.32
N ASP A 289 -11.88 -11.42 6.58
CA ASP A 289 -13.19 -12.01 6.29
C ASP A 289 -13.17 -12.67 4.92
N LEU A 290 -13.25 -13.99 4.89
CA LEU A 290 -13.29 -14.78 3.66
C LEU A 290 -14.58 -14.57 2.84
N ALA A 291 -15.63 -14.05 3.46
CA ALA A 291 -16.92 -13.81 2.80
C ALA A 291 -17.07 -12.39 2.27
N GLN A 292 -16.25 -11.45 2.73
CA GLN A 292 -16.36 -10.04 2.36
C GLN A 292 -15.11 -9.56 1.61
N PRO A 293 -15.27 -8.77 0.54
CA PRO A 293 -14.14 -8.24 -0.22
C PRO A 293 -13.52 -7.02 0.49
N THR A 294 -13.07 -7.20 1.72
CA THR A 294 -12.52 -6.14 2.57
C THR A 294 -11.07 -6.44 2.95
N PRO A 295 -10.24 -5.40 3.11
CA PRO A 295 -8.87 -5.59 3.57
C PRO A 295 -8.82 -6.15 4.99
N PRO A 296 -7.71 -6.79 5.37
CA PRO A 296 -7.49 -7.21 6.74
C PRO A 296 -7.53 -6.03 7.69
N MET A 297 -8.15 -6.22 8.85
CA MET A 297 -8.30 -5.20 9.88
C MET A 297 -7.85 -5.72 11.22
N ARG A 298 -7.43 -4.81 12.10
CA ARG A 298 -7.16 -5.18 13.47
C ARG A 298 -8.45 -5.58 14.18
N ALA A 299 -8.46 -6.76 14.78
CA ALA A 299 -9.61 -7.27 15.51
C ALA A 299 -9.82 -6.45 16.81
N THR A 300 -11.08 -6.14 17.10
CA THR A 300 -11.47 -5.42 18.31
C THR A 300 -12.32 -6.31 19.20
N ALA A 301 -12.20 -6.13 20.52
CA ALA A 301 -13.05 -6.84 21.47
C ALA A 301 -14.53 -6.52 21.21
N GLY A 302 -15.38 -7.56 21.23
CA GLY A 302 -16.82 -7.43 20.96
C GLY A 302 -17.21 -7.41 19.49
N ALA A 303 -16.26 -7.58 18.55
CA ALA A 303 -16.62 -7.80 17.15
C ALA A 303 -17.42 -9.10 16.99
N THR A 304 -18.44 -9.06 16.11
CA THR A 304 -19.24 -10.26 15.79
C THR A 304 -18.36 -11.28 15.09
N VAL A 305 -18.20 -12.46 15.70
CA VAL A 305 -17.47 -13.57 15.10
C VAL A 305 -18.42 -14.41 14.26
N HIS A 306 -18.04 -14.73 13.04
CA HIS A 306 -18.77 -15.62 12.16
C HIS A 306 -17.81 -16.62 11.46
N PRO A 307 -18.31 -17.75 10.91
CA PRO A 307 -17.46 -18.85 10.43
C PRO A 307 -16.46 -18.50 9.33
N ALA A 308 -16.69 -17.43 8.57
CA ALA A 308 -15.80 -16.99 7.51
C ALA A 308 -14.63 -16.12 8.01
N LEU A 309 -14.62 -15.67 9.28
CA LEU A 309 -13.51 -14.91 9.82
C LEU A 309 -12.30 -15.80 10.10
N ARG A 310 -11.12 -15.25 9.80
CA ARG A 310 -9.82 -15.82 10.17
C ARG A 310 -9.06 -14.77 10.97
N PHE A 311 -8.55 -15.19 12.12
CA PHE A 311 -7.76 -14.34 13.02
C PHE A 311 -6.30 -14.76 12.93
N VAL A 312 -5.44 -13.82 12.66
CA VAL A 312 -3.99 -14.01 12.55
C VAL A 312 -3.31 -13.39 13.76
N ALA A 313 -2.64 -14.23 14.55
CA ALA A 313 -1.93 -13.79 15.74
C ALA A 313 -0.54 -13.22 15.37
N ALA A 314 -0.18 -12.10 16.00
CA ALA A 314 1.09 -11.40 15.77
C ALA A 314 2.15 -11.65 16.86
N ASP A 315 1.91 -12.59 17.80
CA ASP A 315 2.79 -12.77 18.98
C ASP A 315 4.23 -13.16 18.61
N GLY A 316 4.38 -14.10 17.68
CA GLY A 316 5.70 -14.50 17.20
C GLY A 316 6.47 -13.37 16.52
N GLN A 317 5.76 -12.53 15.75
CA GLN A 317 6.33 -11.37 15.06
C GLN A 317 6.69 -10.27 16.07
N ARG A 318 5.88 -10.04 17.09
CA ARG A 318 6.18 -9.08 18.18
C ARG A 318 7.50 -9.41 18.84
N GLN A 319 7.71 -10.66 19.26
CA GLN A 319 8.96 -11.05 19.91
C GLN A 319 10.17 -10.86 19.01
N ARG A 320 10.10 -11.32 17.75
CA ARG A 320 11.20 -11.19 16.79
C ARG A 320 11.48 -9.73 16.41
N LEU A 321 10.43 -8.91 16.33
CA LEU A 321 10.58 -7.48 16.06
C LEU A 321 11.25 -6.75 17.23
N ALA A 322 10.93 -7.14 18.48
CA ALA A 322 11.62 -6.62 19.66
C ALA A 322 13.12 -6.98 19.67
N ASP A 323 13.45 -8.22 19.27
CA ASP A 323 14.85 -8.65 19.19
C ASP A 323 15.59 -7.98 18.00
N LEU A 324 14.89 -7.75 16.89
CA LEU A 324 15.41 -6.95 15.79
C LEU A 324 15.73 -5.51 16.23
N LEU A 325 14.81 -4.84 16.92
CA LEU A 325 15.03 -3.48 17.42
C LEU A 325 16.29 -3.39 18.29
N LYS A 326 16.50 -4.35 19.20
CA LYS A 326 17.74 -4.41 20.02
C LYS A 326 19.02 -4.54 19.17
N ASN A 327 18.95 -5.25 18.02
CA ASN A 327 20.09 -5.36 17.10
C ASN A 327 20.30 -4.06 16.33
N LEU A 328 19.23 -3.43 15.86
CA LEU A 328 19.28 -2.15 15.15
C LEU A 328 19.81 -1.01 16.05
N ASP A 329 19.50 -1.03 17.37
CA ASP A 329 20.07 -0.09 18.36
C ASP A 329 21.60 -0.24 18.50
N LYS A 330 22.15 -1.40 18.15
CA LYS A 330 23.59 -1.68 18.09
C LYS A 330 24.19 -1.42 16.71
N GLY A 331 23.41 -0.91 15.76
CA GLY A 331 23.84 -0.70 14.37
C GLY A 331 23.91 -1.97 13.52
N ILE A 332 23.32 -3.09 13.98
CA ILE A 332 23.35 -4.37 13.28
C ILE A 332 22.10 -4.52 12.42
N LEU A 333 22.29 -4.59 11.09
CA LEU A 333 21.23 -4.85 10.12
C LEU A 333 21.18 -6.35 9.78
N PRO A 334 20.00 -7.01 9.79
CA PRO A 334 19.87 -8.41 9.40
C PRO A 334 20.28 -8.64 7.94
N GLU A 335 21.06 -9.67 7.69
CA GLU A 335 21.53 -10.03 6.33
C GLU A 335 20.37 -10.30 5.36
N GLY A 336 19.27 -10.88 5.84
CA GLY A 336 18.07 -11.16 5.03
C GLY A 336 17.34 -9.94 4.48
N LEU A 337 17.68 -8.73 4.93
CA LEU A 337 17.15 -7.47 4.40
C LEU A 337 18.00 -6.91 3.25
N ASN A 338 19.24 -7.36 3.13
CA ASN A 338 20.15 -6.93 2.07
C ASN A 338 19.87 -7.73 0.79
N PHE A 339 19.15 -7.13 -0.17
CA PHE A 339 18.95 -7.73 -1.50
C PHE A 339 19.79 -7.03 -2.54
N TYR A 340 20.49 -7.81 -3.38
CA TYR A 340 21.26 -7.33 -4.54
C TYR A 340 22.22 -6.16 -4.25
N GLY A 341 22.76 -6.08 -3.02
CA GLY A 341 23.69 -5.03 -2.64
C GLY A 341 23.04 -3.72 -2.21
N ALA A 342 21.72 -3.60 -2.21
CA ALA A 342 21.04 -2.48 -1.57
C ALA A 342 21.23 -2.55 -0.07
N LYS A 343 21.93 -1.60 0.47
CA LYS A 343 22.04 -1.42 1.92
C LYS A 343 21.01 -0.38 2.32
N TYR A 344 19.99 -0.81 3.04
CA TYR A 344 19.14 0.13 3.76
C TYR A 344 19.95 0.75 4.90
N GLU A 345 19.76 2.03 5.13
CA GLU A 345 20.29 2.68 6.33
C GLU A 345 19.64 2.05 7.57
N VAL A 346 20.47 1.75 8.58
CA VAL A 346 20.00 1.14 9.85
C VAL A 346 18.86 1.95 10.45
N GLU A 347 18.97 3.29 10.37
CA GLU A 347 17.96 4.20 10.90
C GLU A 347 16.61 4.07 10.19
N GLN A 348 16.60 3.95 8.87
CA GLN A 348 15.36 3.75 8.09
C GLN A 348 14.66 2.45 8.49
N VAL A 349 15.44 1.36 8.63
CA VAL A 349 14.89 0.07 9.06
C VAL A 349 14.38 0.15 10.49
N ARG A 350 15.12 0.84 11.37
CA ARG A 350 14.73 1.04 12.77
C ARG A 350 13.40 1.80 12.89
N GLU A 351 13.24 2.88 12.16
CA GLU A 351 12.00 3.66 12.13
C GLU A 351 10.79 2.81 11.70
N VAL A 352 10.94 2.04 10.61
CA VAL A 352 9.89 1.14 10.16
C VAL A 352 9.59 0.07 11.20
N ALA A 353 10.63 -0.57 11.76
CA ALA A 353 10.48 -1.59 12.80
C ALA A 353 9.76 -1.05 14.04
N GLN A 354 10.05 0.18 14.46
CA GLN A 354 9.37 0.85 15.58
C GLN A 354 7.89 1.12 15.27
N ARG A 355 7.58 1.60 14.07
CA ARG A 355 6.18 1.82 13.64
C ARG A 355 5.40 0.51 13.60
N LEU A 356 6.00 -0.55 13.06
CA LEU A 356 5.39 -1.88 13.06
C LEU A 356 5.20 -2.40 14.49
N TRP A 357 6.20 -2.25 15.35
CA TRP A 357 6.10 -2.60 16.77
C TRP A 357 4.93 -1.91 17.45
N GLN A 358 4.79 -0.60 17.27
CA GLN A 358 3.67 0.17 17.80
C GLN A 358 2.34 -0.32 17.23
N SER A 359 2.27 -0.58 15.93
CA SER A 359 1.07 -1.11 15.29
C SER A 359 0.66 -2.49 15.83
N LEU A 360 1.62 -3.34 16.17
CA LEU A 360 1.34 -4.69 16.66
C LEU A 360 1.05 -4.73 18.18
N THR A 361 1.56 -3.78 18.97
CA THR A 361 1.51 -3.82 20.44
C THR A 361 0.52 -2.84 21.05
N LEU A 362 0.41 -1.63 20.49
CA LEU A 362 -0.48 -0.61 21.05
C LEU A 362 -1.92 -0.81 20.54
N PRO A 363 -2.92 -0.42 21.33
CA PRO A 363 -4.29 -0.40 20.83
C PRO A 363 -4.40 0.50 19.60
N PRO A 364 -5.34 0.23 18.67
CA PRO A 364 -5.56 1.10 17.52
C PRO A 364 -5.76 2.54 17.98
N PRO A 365 -5.16 3.53 17.30
CA PRO A 365 -5.33 4.91 17.70
C PRO A 365 -6.82 5.29 17.63
N THR A 366 -7.39 5.63 18.77
CA THR A 366 -8.76 6.12 18.84
C THR A 366 -8.79 7.61 18.50
N ARG A 367 -9.80 8.02 17.77
CA ARG A 367 -9.99 9.44 17.46
C ARG A 367 -10.25 10.22 18.74
N ARG A 368 -9.37 11.17 19.04
CA ARG A 368 -9.52 12.03 20.23
C ARG A 368 -10.64 13.06 20.09
N THR A 369 -10.91 13.50 18.85
CA THR A 369 -11.92 14.51 18.53
C THR A 369 -12.75 14.12 17.32
N PRO A 370 -14.06 14.42 17.33
CA PRO A 370 -14.92 14.20 16.18
C PRO A 370 -14.50 15.10 15.00
N ARG A 371 -14.65 14.58 13.80
CA ARG A 371 -14.45 15.35 12.57
C ARG A 371 -15.75 16.00 12.14
N ARG A 372 -15.65 17.23 11.69
CA ARG A 372 -16.76 17.96 11.08
C ARG A 372 -16.50 18.08 9.59
N LYS A 373 -17.50 17.73 8.79
CA LYS A 373 -17.44 17.97 7.35
C LYS A 373 -17.59 19.47 7.12
N ILE A 374 -16.66 20.04 6.39
CA ILE A 374 -16.68 21.44 5.98
C ILE A 374 -16.19 21.54 4.54
N LYS A 375 -16.58 22.61 3.86
CA LYS A 375 -16.00 22.96 2.57
C LYS A 375 -15.40 24.36 2.70
N VAL A 376 -14.10 24.40 2.86
CA VAL A 376 -13.33 25.64 3.01
C VAL A 376 -12.09 25.51 2.13
N ASN A 377 -11.76 26.58 1.43
CA ASN A 377 -10.52 26.65 0.69
C ASN A 377 -9.34 26.89 1.63
N LEU A 378 -8.22 26.28 1.29
CA LEU A 378 -6.99 26.32 2.04
C LEU A 378 -5.85 26.68 1.09
N LYS A 379 -5.15 27.77 1.35
CA LYS A 379 -3.86 28.02 0.67
C LYS A 379 -2.81 27.12 1.27
N VAL A 380 -1.99 26.49 0.42
CA VAL A 380 -0.97 25.54 0.83
C VAL A 380 0.40 25.95 0.30
N ALA A 381 1.41 25.79 1.15
CA ALA A 381 2.83 25.90 0.83
C ALA A 381 3.52 24.58 1.14
N ASN A 382 4.06 23.90 0.12
CA ASN A 382 4.71 22.59 0.29
C ASN A 382 6.21 22.75 0.57
N GLY A 383 6.66 22.21 1.69
CA GLY A 383 8.05 22.16 2.11
C GLY A 383 8.51 23.36 2.94
N PHE A 384 9.61 23.15 3.66
CA PHE A 384 10.17 24.09 4.63
C PHE A 384 10.47 25.48 4.03
N SER A 385 11.13 25.53 2.87
CA SER A 385 11.53 26.80 2.25
C SER A 385 10.34 27.67 1.84
N LYS A 386 9.32 27.08 1.22
CA LYS A 386 8.11 27.82 0.84
C LYS A 386 7.30 28.29 2.05
N MET A 387 7.28 27.49 3.12
CA MET A 387 6.66 27.90 4.37
C MET A 387 7.40 29.07 5.03
N LEU A 388 8.73 29.05 5.00
CA LEU A 388 9.54 30.12 5.56
C LEU A 388 9.30 31.46 4.83
N GLU A 389 9.19 31.43 3.50
CA GLU A 389 8.86 32.60 2.68
C GLU A 389 7.49 33.20 3.02
N ARG A 390 6.57 32.36 3.54
CA ARG A 390 5.22 32.76 3.93
C ARG A 390 5.08 33.11 5.43
N SER A 391 6.12 32.81 6.21
CA SER A 391 6.15 33.23 7.62
C SER A 391 6.43 34.72 7.74
N ASP A 392 6.08 35.31 8.88
CA ASP A 392 6.12 36.78 9.14
C ASP A 392 7.54 37.42 9.07
N VAL A 393 8.55 36.77 8.51
CA VAL A 393 9.95 37.28 8.43
C VAL A 393 10.11 38.39 7.38
N GLY A 394 9.06 38.73 6.65
CA GLY A 394 9.07 39.90 5.76
C GLY A 394 9.90 39.76 4.47
N LEU A 395 10.41 38.58 4.17
CA LEU A 395 11.17 38.29 2.95
C LEU A 395 10.24 37.80 1.84
N SER A 396 9.35 38.64 1.38
CA SER A 396 8.50 38.41 0.21
C SER A 396 9.30 38.54 -1.09
N PHE A 397 10.04 37.57 -1.49
CA PHE A 397 10.58 37.48 -2.85
C PHE A 397 9.54 36.83 -3.75
N GLY A 398 8.84 37.64 -4.56
CA GLY A 398 7.99 37.24 -5.68
C GLY A 398 7.06 36.05 -5.38
N ALA A 399 5.88 36.32 -4.86
CA ALA A 399 4.92 35.30 -4.49
C ALA A 399 4.50 34.45 -5.70
N GLU A 400 5.09 33.26 -5.87
CA GLU A 400 4.41 32.20 -6.62
C GLU A 400 3.00 32.02 -6.05
N GLU A 401 2.00 31.83 -6.90
CA GLU A 401 0.63 31.60 -6.47
C GLU A 401 0.60 30.35 -5.56
N SER A 402 0.04 30.54 -4.36
CA SER A 402 -0.16 29.42 -3.44
C SER A 402 -1.15 28.45 -4.05
N GLU A 403 -0.89 27.16 -3.96
CA GLU A 403 -1.89 26.16 -4.33
C GLU A 403 -3.12 26.30 -3.42
N VAL A 404 -4.30 26.14 -4.01
CA VAL A 404 -5.56 26.14 -3.26
C VAL A 404 -6.15 24.75 -3.24
N TRP A 405 -6.34 24.22 -2.02
CA TRP A 405 -6.94 22.91 -1.79
C TRP A 405 -8.32 23.06 -1.14
N GLU A 406 -9.20 22.09 -1.35
CA GLU A 406 -10.49 21.99 -0.65
C GLU A 406 -10.36 21.07 0.57
N ILE A 407 -10.82 21.56 1.74
CA ILE A 407 -10.91 20.74 2.96
C ILE A 407 -12.23 19.97 2.93
N GLU A 408 -12.18 18.65 3.13
CA GLU A 408 -13.36 17.80 3.25
C GLU A 408 -13.85 17.66 4.68
N ASP A 409 -12.93 17.52 5.62
CA ASP A 409 -13.24 17.41 7.03
C ASP A 409 -12.11 18.00 7.90
N ILE A 410 -12.49 18.50 9.08
CA ILE A 410 -11.57 19.08 10.06
C ILE A 410 -11.85 18.55 11.46
N SER A 411 -10.81 18.45 12.26
CA SER A 411 -10.84 18.18 13.70
C SER A 411 -9.93 19.15 14.44
N ALA A 412 -9.88 19.08 15.77
CA ALA A 412 -8.97 19.93 16.55
C ALA A 412 -7.47 19.65 16.27
N THR A 413 -7.13 18.47 15.77
CA THR A 413 -5.73 18.03 15.59
C THR A 413 -5.33 17.89 14.12
N GLY A 414 -6.22 18.19 13.17
CA GLY A 414 -5.88 18.04 11.76
C GLY A 414 -7.09 18.08 10.84
N PHE A 415 -6.82 17.98 9.55
CA PHE A 415 -7.84 18.06 8.50
C PHE A 415 -7.56 17.08 7.37
N ARG A 416 -8.54 16.87 6.52
CA ARG A 416 -8.44 16.10 5.29
C ARG A 416 -8.75 16.98 4.10
N SER A 417 -7.92 16.88 3.08
CA SER A 417 -8.10 17.54 1.79
C SER A 417 -8.12 16.54 0.65
N VAL A 418 -8.72 16.94 -0.47
CA VAL A 418 -8.68 16.21 -1.74
C VAL A 418 -8.03 17.08 -2.80
N ILE A 419 -7.12 16.48 -3.55
CA ILE A 419 -6.42 17.13 -4.65
C ILE A 419 -6.65 16.33 -5.93
N PRO A 420 -7.01 16.99 -7.05
CA PRO A 420 -7.09 16.35 -8.34
C PRO A 420 -5.74 15.75 -8.78
N MET A 421 -5.77 14.64 -9.52
CA MET A 421 -4.62 13.87 -9.95
C MET A 421 -3.46 14.70 -10.52
N GLY A 422 -3.74 15.72 -11.34
CA GLY A 422 -2.72 16.55 -11.99
C GLY A 422 -1.98 17.55 -11.09
N ARG A 423 -2.43 17.74 -9.83
CA ARG A 423 -1.86 18.74 -8.89
C ARG A 423 -1.14 18.14 -7.69
N ALA A 424 -1.08 16.82 -7.58
CA ALA A 424 -0.55 16.13 -6.41
C ALA A 424 0.96 15.85 -6.46
N ASN A 425 1.73 16.60 -7.26
CA ASN A 425 3.15 16.34 -7.45
C ASN A 425 3.95 16.71 -6.20
N GLY A 426 4.81 15.79 -5.76
CA GLY A 426 5.77 16.02 -4.67
C GLY A 426 5.20 15.91 -3.25
N ILE A 427 3.94 15.47 -3.09
CA ILE A 427 3.35 15.25 -1.77
C ILE A 427 3.57 13.79 -1.36
N ARG A 428 4.19 13.59 -0.21
CA ARG A 428 4.54 12.29 0.35
C ARG A 428 4.12 12.22 1.82
N ILE A 429 4.09 11.02 2.39
CA ILE A 429 4.00 10.85 3.85
C ILE A 429 5.17 11.59 4.50
N ALA A 430 4.94 12.22 5.64
CA ALA A 430 5.86 13.11 6.35
C ALA A 430 6.25 14.41 5.61
N SER A 431 5.61 14.76 4.48
CA SER A 431 5.77 16.09 3.88
C SER A 431 5.28 17.16 4.84
N LEU A 432 6.09 18.20 5.00
CA LEU A 432 5.76 19.39 5.78
C LEU A 432 4.95 20.35 4.91
N LEU A 433 3.81 20.80 5.43
CA LEU A 433 2.88 21.70 4.73
C LEU A 433 2.59 22.94 5.56
N GLY A 434 2.74 24.10 4.96
CA GLY A 434 2.13 25.34 5.43
C GLY A 434 0.67 25.40 5.00
N SER A 435 -0.19 25.91 5.86
CA SER A 435 -1.63 25.99 5.61
C SER A 435 -2.21 27.31 6.09
N GLN A 436 -2.99 27.97 5.23
CA GLN A 436 -3.71 29.22 5.56
C GLN A 436 -5.16 29.10 5.09
N PRO A 437 -6.11 28.88 6.01
CA PRO A 437 -7.53 28.88 5.68
C PRO A 437 -8.01 30.27 5.22
N ASP A 438 -9.03 30.32 4.38
CA ASP A 438 -9.65 31.55 3.98
C ASP A 438 -10.12 32.36 5.21
N GLY A 439 -9.83 33.67 5.20
CA GLY A 439 -10.16 34.57 6.30
C GLY A 439 -9.17 34.56 7.47
N VAL A 440 -8.12 33.74 7.43
CA VAL A 440 -7.05 33.72 8.42
C VAL A 440 -5.81 34.40 7.87
N SER A 441 -5.23 35.34 8.64
CA SER A 441 -4.08 36.14 8.21
C SER A 441 -2.73 35.47 8.38
N HIS A 442 -2.63 34.42 9.22
CA HIS A 442 -1.39 33.73 9.56
C HIS A 442 -1.36 32.32 8.97
N TRP A 443 -0.15 31.82 8.76
CA TRP A 443 0.08 30.46 8.32
C TRP A 443 0.23 29.53 9.51
N GLY A 444 -0.30 28.31 9.37
CA GLY A 444 -0.04 27.18 10.26
C GLY A 444 0.91 26.17 9.64
N ALA A 445 1.37 25.22 10.44
CA ALA A 445 2.20 24.09 10.01
C ALA A 445 1.48 22.78 10.23
N GLY A 446 1.58 21.87 9.27
CA GLY A 446 1.08 20.52 9.37
C GLY A 446 1.98 19.51 8.68
N VAL A 447 1.80 18.23 9.00
CA VAL A 447 2.53 17.11 8.41
C VAL A 447 1.55 16.12 7.78
N VAL A 448 1.89 15.63 6.60
CA VAL A 448 1.11 14.59 5.91
C VAL A 448 1.27 13.27 6.65
N ARG A 449 0.16 12.75 7.17
CA ARG A 449 0.12 11.48 7.94
C ARG A 449 -0.52 10.34 7.18
N ARG A 450 -1.33 10.66 6.17
CA ARG A 450 -2.05 9.65 5.41
C ARG A 450 -2.26 10.12 3.98
N LEU A 451 -2.03 9.19 3.06
CA LEU A 451 -2.33 9.36 1.65
C LEU A 451 -3.20 8.20 1.18
N SER A 452 -4.16 8.49 0.31
CA SER A 452 -4.91 7.47 -0.43
C SER A 452 -5.46 8.07 -1.73
N ARG A 453 -5.55 7.28 -2.79
CA ARG A 453 -6.20 7.69 -4.04
C ARG A 453 -7.57 7.05 -4.13
N ASP A 454 -8.53 7.77 -4.70
CA ASP A 454 -9.83 7.21 -5.08
C ASP A 454 -9.78 6.61 -6.50
N LEU A 455 -10.93 6.10 -6.96
CA LEU A 455 -11.06 5.51 -8.30
C LEU A 455 -10.88 6.53 -9.43
N ASP A 456 -11.12 7.81 -9.16
CA ASP A 456 -10.94 8.90 -10.11
C ASP A 456 -9.48 9.41 -10.12
N GLY A 457 -8.61 8.81 -9.29
CA GLY A 457 -7.19 9.15 -9.14
C GLY A 457 -6.93 10.38 -8.27
N ASN A 458 -7.96 11.00 -7.66
CA ASN A 458 -7.77 12.12 -6.74
C ASN A 458 -7.02 11.66 -5.49
N LEU A 459 -6.11 12.50 -5.01
CA LEU A 459 -5.33 12.23 -3.81
C LEU A 459 -6.02 12.78 -2.57
N HIS A 460 -6.40 11.90 -1.67
CA HIS A 460 -6.91 12.25 -0.34
C HIS A 460 -5.76 12.33 0.64
N ILE A 461 -5.61 13.48 1.29
CA ILE A 461 -4.49 13.80 2.17
C ILE A 461 -5.00 14.01 3.58
N GLY A 462 -4.54 13.18 4.51
CA GLY A 462 -4.76 13.39 5.94
C GLY A 462 -3.58 14.15 6.55
N ILE A 463 -3.83 15.33 7.10
CA ILE A 463 -2.82 16.23 7.64
C ILE A 463 -3.02 16.35 9.16
N GLU A 464 -1.94 16.15 9.90
CA GLU A 464 -1.87 16.50 11.31
C GLU A 464 -1.38 17.94 11.45
N LEU A 465 -2.12 18.75 12.19
CA LEU A 465 -1.75 20.13 12.48
C LEU A 465 -0.72 20.16 13.61
N LEU A 466 0.49 20.62 13.32
CA LEU A 466 1.55 20.82 14.31
C LEU A 466 1.33 22.11 15.09
N SER A 467 0.97 23.17 14.39
CA SER A 467 0.67 24.47 14.97
C SER A 467 -0.31 25.27 14.11
N PRO A 468 -1.29 25.95 14.69
CA PRO A 468 -2.16 26.85 13.94
C PRO A 468 -1.43 28.12 13.45
N ARG A 469 -0.31 28.51 14.07
CA ARG A 469 0.49 29.68 13.68
C ARG A 469 1.97 29.38 13.73
N ILE A 470 2.68 29.73 12.66
CA ILE A 470 4.15 29.69 12.58
C ILE A 470 4.69 31.13 12.58
N VAL A 471 5.87 31.30 13.18
CA VAL A 471 6.62 32.56 13.18
C VAL A 471 8.06 32.24 12.78
N GLY A 472 8.56 32.88 11.73
CA GLY A 472 9.98 32.76 11.37
C GLY A 472 10.84 33.45 12.43
N VAL A 473 11.90 32.77 12.87
CA VAL A 473 12.77 33.26 13.92
C VAL A 473 14.24 33.09 13.53
N PRO A 474 15.09 34.10 13.76
CA PRO A 474 16.53 33.93 13.64
C PRO A 474 17.05 33.08 14.80
N LEU A 475 17.93 32.15 14.44
CA LEU A 475 18.60 31.25 15.36
C LEU A 475 20.11 31.41 15.24
N LEU A 476 20.77 31.64 16.34
CA LEU A 476 22.22 31.79 16.42
C LEU A 476 22.79 30.70 17.35
N ASP A 477 23.94 30.15 16.99
CA ASP A 477 24.69 29.31 17.91
C ASP A 477 25.18 30.16 19.08
N TYR A 478 24.80 29.78 20.28
CA TYR A 478 25.18 30.50 21.50
C TYR A 478 26.67 30.45 21.78
N ALA A 479 27.33 29.33 21.46
CA ALA A 479 28.74 29.13 21.72
C ALA A 479 29.65 29.81 20.66
N ASN A 480 29.21 29.87 19.39
CA ASN A 480 30.01 30.40 18.27
C ASN A 480 29.13 31.26 17.33
N PRO A 481 28.64 32.43 17.80
CA PRO A 481 27.73 33.26 17.03
C PRO A 481 28.33 33.80 15.73
N ASP A 482 29.63 33.98 15.67
CA ASP A 482 30.34 34.56 14.50
C ASP A 482 30.71 33.52 13.43
N GLU A 483 30.85 32.24 13.81
CA GLU A 483 31.27 31.17 12.89
C GLU A 483 30.08 30.46 12.20
N SER A 484 28.92 30.35 12.87
CA SER A 484 27.82 29.55 12.38
C SER A 484 26.83 30.32 11.48
N GLY A 485 26.92 31.64 11.44
CA GLY A 485 25.96 32.49 10.74
C GLY A 485 24.54 32.41 11.32
N VAL A 486 23.67 33.32 10.88
CA VAL A 486 22.27 33.32 11.27
C VAL A 486 21.51 32.25 10.48
N GLN A 487 20.92 31.31 11.19
CA GLN A 487 19.98 30.34 10.60
C GLN A 487 18.55 30.80 10.86
N ILE A 488 17.63 30.49 9.96
CA ILE A 488 16.23 30.83 10.17
C ILE A 488 15.45 29.54 10.42
N GLY A 489 14.80 29.48 11.58
CA GLY A 489 13.84 28.44 11.94
C GLY A 489 12.41 28.97 11.93
N MET A 490 11.45 28.11 12.19
CA MET A 490 10.05 28.49 12.42
C MET A 490 9.62 28.05 13.81
N TYR A 491 9.27 29.03 14.63
CA TYR A 491 8.66 28.78 15.93
C TYR A 491 7.20 28.36 15.77
N LEU A 492 6.81 27.25 16.40
CA LEU A 492 5.46 26.72 16.39
C LEU A 492 4.67 27.29 17.59
N ASN A 493 3.81 28.26 17.34
CA ASN A 493 2.96 28.78 18.40
C ASN A 493 1.82 27.80 18.71
N ARG A 494 1.91 27.14 19.85
CA ARG A 494 0.95 26.14 20.37
C ARG A 494 0.20 26.71 21.55
N PRO A 495 -0.89 27.45 21.37
CA PRO A 495 -1.53 28.28 22.39
C PRO A 495 -2.08 27.51 23.61
N ASN A 496 -2.24 26.18 23.48
CA ASN A 496 -2.72 25.30 24.56
C ASN A 496 -1.62 24.42 25.16
N ASP A 497 -0.36 24.68 24.82
CA ASP A 497 0.78 23.94 25.37
C ASP A 497 1.32 24.66 26.60
N ASN A 498 1.10 24.09 27.76
CA ASN A 498 1.56 24.62 29.04
C ASN A 498 2.84 23.91 29.55
N SER A 499 3.52 23.15 28.69
CA SER A 499 4.74 22.40 29.06
C SER A 499 5.92 23.31 29.37
N GLY A 500 5.89 24.54 28.87
CA GLY A 500 7.03 25.47 28.92
C GLY A 500 8.09 25.16 27.85
N GLU A 501 7.83 24.21 26.97
CA GLU A 501 8.70 23.82 25.87
C GLU A 501 8.42 24.66 24.61
N ALA A 502 9.50 25.02 23.90
CA ALA A 502 9.43 25.69 22.61
C ALA A 502 9.60 24.66 21.49
N TRP A 503 8.65 24.63 20.56
CA TRP A 503 8.72 23.75 19.39
C TRP A 503 9.22 24.53 18.17
N LEU A 504 10.26 24.00 17.51
CA LEU A 504 10.89 24.63 16.36
C LEU A 504 10.94 23.67 15.17
N LEU A 505 10.70 24.21 13.98
CA LEU A 505 11.06 23.56 12.72
C LEU A 505 12.37 24.17 12.22
N MET A 506 13.31 23.33 11.88
CA MET A 506 14.66 23.73 11.41
C MET A 506 15.04 22.93 10.18
N LYS A 507 16.00 23.41 9.40
CA LYS A 507 16.68 22.58 8.41
C LYS A 507 17.48 21.49 9.10
N GLN A 508 17.59 20.35 8.44
CA GLN A 508 18.27 19.17 9.03
C GLN A 508 19.73 19.46 9.39
N ASP A 509 20.45 20.15 8.53
CA ASP A 509 21.86 20.55 8.72
C ASP A 509 22.04 21.61 9.82
N ALA A 510 20.97 22.30 10.18
CA ALA A 510 20.95 23.32 11.21
C ALA A 510 20.89 22.77 12.64
N PHE A 511 20.45 21.53 12.80
CA PHE A 511 20.30 20.91 14.12
C PHE A 511 21.57 20.15 14.54
N VAL A 512 22.14 20.55 15.66
CA VAL A 512 23.20 19.82 16.36
C VAL A 512 22.74 19.52 17.77
N ALA A 513 22.70 18.23 18.13
CA ALA A 513 22.32 17.81 19.48
C ALA A 513 23.23 18.44 20.56
N ASN A 514 22.66 18.84 21.68
CA ASN A 514 23.36 19.49 22.82
C ASN A 514 23.99 20.86 22.53
N ARG A 515 23.60 21.51 21.43
CA ARG A 515 24.07 22.86 21.09
C ARG A 515 23.00 23.88 21.45
N SER A 516 23.29 24.77 22.39
CA SER A 516 22.37 25.84 22.78
C SER A 516 22.20 26.86 21.66
N LEU A 517 20.97 27.30 21.41
CA LEU A 517 20.62 28.27 20.38
C LEU A 517 20.05 29.53 21.03
N LYS A 518 20.48 30.68 20.54
CA LYS A 518 19.84 31.96 20.84
C LYS A 518 18.76 32.23 19.80
N MET A 519 17.55 32.49 20.27
CA MET A 519 16.37 32.79 19.46
C MET A 519 15.84 34.19 19.78
N GLU A 520 15.53 34.96 18.79
CA GLU A 520 14.83 36.23 18.94
C GLU A 520 13.36 36.07 18.52
N LEU A 521 12.45 36.45 19.41
CA LEU A 521 11.02 36.42 19.13
C LEU A 521 10.38 37.73 19.61
N GLY A 522 10.02 38.60 18.66
CA GLY A 522 9.65 39.99 18.95
C GLY A 522 10.82 40.75 19.58
N ASP A 523 10.58 41.45 20.68
CA ASP A 523 11.62 42.21 21.40
C ASP A 523 12.33 41.42 22.49
N LYS A 524 12.20 40.08 22.50
CA LYS A 524 12.75 39.22 23.56
C LYS A 524 13.74 38.21 22.97
N GLU A 525 14.81 38.01 23.73
CA GLU A 525 15.80 36.98 23.49
C GLU A 525 15.55 35.75 24.37
N TYR A 526 15.68 34.56 23.78
CA TYR A 526 15.54 33.30 24.46
C TYR A 526 16.78 32.43 24.24
N LEU A 527 17.25 31.79 25.29
CA LEU A 527 18.25 30.73 25.20
C LEU A 527 17.49 29.39 25.15
N LEU A 528 17.69 28.66 24.05
CA LEU A 528 17.06 27.37 23.84
C LEU A 528 18.08 26.26 24.05
N LEU A 529 17.70 25.24 24.81
CA LEU A 529 18.42 23.99 24.95
C LEU A 529 17.63 22.90 24.25
N PRO A 530 18.11 22.33 23.12
CA PRO A 530 17.40 21.25 22.44
C PRO A 530 17.25 20.03 23.35
N LEU A 531 16.01 19.65 23.66
CA LEU A 531 15.70 18.51 24.54
C LEU A 531 15.60 17.22 23.74
N ALA A 532 14.87 17.24 22.64
CA ALA A 532 14.64 16.07 21.82
C ALA A 532 14.42 16.41 20.34
N LEU A 533 14.85 15.53 19.47
CA LEU A 533 14.37 15.47 18.09
C LEU A 533 13.02 14.77 18.12
N VAL A 534 11.95 15.51 17.80
CA VAL A 534 10.59 14.98 17.84
C VAL A 534 10.25 14.25 16.57
N GLU A 535 10.60 14.83 15.42
CA GLU A 535 10.31 14.26 14.11
C GLU A 535 11.25 14.78 13.04
N GLN A 536 11.45 13.98 12.00
CA GLN A 536 12.24 14.32 10.83
C GLN A 536 11.43 14.02 9.57
N GLY A 537 11.45 14.92 8.59
CA GLY A 537 10.82 14.71 7.29
C GLY A 537 11.57 13.70 6.44
N GLU A 538 10.87 13.05 5.53
CA GLU A 538 11.43 12.04 4.64
C GLU A 538 12.43 12.66 3.62
N ASP A 539 12.15 13.87 3.19
CA ASP A 539 13.04 14.66 2.31
C ASP A 539 14.21 15.33 3.05
N THR A 540 14.41 14.97 4.30
CA THR A 540 15.50 15.43 5.17
C THR A 540 15.63 16.95 5.31
N THR A 541 14.62 17.70 4.94
CA THR A 541 14.70 19.17 4.88
C THR A 541 14.29 19.87 6.17
N TRP A 542 13.73 19.15 7.14
CA TRP A 542 13.24 19.73 8.39
C TRP A 542 13.32 18.78 9.59
N ARG A 543 13.42 19.36 10.78
CA ARG A 543 13.34 18.67 12.07
C ARG A 543 12.44 19.46 13.02
N ALA A 544 11.60 18.78 13.77
CA ALA A 544 10.91 19.36 14.92
C ALA A 544 11.71 19.04 16.18
N ILE A 545 12.01 20.06 16.95
CA ILE A 545 12.71 19.96 18.23
C ILE A 545 11.86 20.58 19.32
N ALA A 546 11.94 20.01 20.50
CA ALA A 546 11.31 20.52 21.70
C ALA A 546 12.36 20.98 22.71
#